data_dbd2bd0b61b1353829ebe0187757e5a4
#
_entry.id   dbd2bd0b61b1353829ebe0187757e5a4
#
_cell.length_a   1.000
_cell.length_b   1.000
_cell.length_c   1.000
_cell.angle_alpha   90.00
_cell.angle_beta   90.00
_cell.angle_gamma   90.00
#
_symmetry.space_group_name_H-M   'P 1'
#
loop_
_entity.id
_entity.type
_entity.pdbx_description
1 polymer ?
#
loop_
_entity_poly.entity_id
_entity_poly.type
_entity_poly.pdbx_seq_one_letter_code
_entity_poly.pdbx_strand_id
1 'polypeptide(L)'
;MKIGIDLGGTKTEGILIDNEGKELIKTRIKTQKNYQGTIDGIISVVSEFEKNFGEVDSVGIGMPGAISADSALIKNANSIWLNGKPLKKDLENQLQRKVNLENDANCFALSEAVDGAGKGCSVVFGVILGTGVGGGIIVNQKVLQGRNKISGEWGHITLPNRTEDEKKYNIKCYCKKEGCMETYLSGPGFASIYNLKHNTNLDSHDIINGYPGDQKSFLALEDYVDHLARGLSVVINILDPDIIVLGGGMSNVDYIYDNINDRLKKYVFTDTCHTKVVKNFHGDSGGVRGAAWLS
;
A
#
# COMPACT_ATOMS: atom_id res chain seq x y z
N MET A 1 7.28 -20.21 13.38
CA MET A 1 7.68 -18.79 13.42
C MET A 1 7.90 -18.28 12.01
N LYS A 2 7.73 -16.97 11.77
CA LYS A 2 7.80 -16.35 10.45
C LYS A 2 8.56 -15.02 10.56
N ILE A 3 9.56 -14.84 9.70
CA ILE A 3 10.29 -13.58 9.59
C ILE A 3 9.72 -12.77 8.42
N GLY A 4 9.36 -11.51 8.70
CA GLY A 4 9.00 -10.50 7.72
C GLY A 4 9.99 -9.35 7.73
N ILE A 5 10.32 -8.85 6.54
CA ILE A 5 11.14 -7.66 6.34
C ILE A 5 10.35 -6.68 5.48
N ASP A 6 10.25 -5.42 5.92
CA ASP A 6 9.78 -4.32 5.09
C ASP A 6 10.99 -3.47 4.66
N LEU A 7 11.33 -3.56 3.38
CA LEU A 7 12.48 -2.87 2.80
C LEU A 7 12.06 -1.51 2.25
N GLY A 8 12.08 -0.50 3.09
CA GLY A 8 11.87 0.88 2.66
C GLY A 8 13.15 1.56 2.16
N GLY A 9 12.99 2.69 1.47
CA GLY A 9 14.14 3.46 0.93
C GLY A 9 15.01 4.15 1.98
N THR A 10 14.52 4.31 3.21
CA THR A 10 15.22 4.99 4.32
C THR A 10 15.40 4.09 5.53
N LYS A 11 14.47 3.19 5.77
CA LYS A 11 14.41 2.29 6.91
C LYS A 11 14.10 0.89 6.41
N THR A 12 14.74 -0.11 6.99
CA THR A 12 14.40 -1.52 6.84
C THR A 12 13.89 -1.99 8.18
N GLU A 13 12.68 -2.51 8.21
CA GLU A 13 12.02 -3.02 9.41
C GLU A 13 11.91 -4.54 9.34
N GLY A 14 12.22 -5.22 10.43
CA GLY A 14 12.05 -6.66 10.57
C GLY A 14 11.09 -7.00 11.70
N ILE A 15 10.31 -8.06 11.52
CA ILE A 15 9.43 -8.64 12.53
C ILE A 15 9.58 -10.15 12.54
N LEU A 16 9.54 -10.74 13.73
CA LEU A 16 9.34 -12.18 13.91
C LEU A 16 7.98 -12.37 14.58
N ILE A 17 7.13 -13.17 13.98
CA ILE A 17 5.83 -13.55 14.52
C ILE A 17 5.77 -15.07 14.74
N ASP A 18 4.92 -15.51 15.66
CA ASP A 18 4.57 -16.93 15.79
C ASP A 18 3.54 -17.33 14.70
N ASN A 19 3.07 -18.57 14.75
CA ASN A 19 2.12 -19.08 13.76
C ASN A 19 0.69 -18.51 13.93
N GLU A 20 0.38 -17.95 15.09
CA GLU A 20 -0.87 -17.27 15.39
C GLU A 20 -0.80 -15.76 15.08
N GLY A 21 0.35 -15.24 14.65
CA GLY A 21 0.57 -13.84 14.31
C GLY A 21 0.97 -12.95 15.49
N LYS A 22 1.29 -13.53 16.67
CA LYS A 22 1.78 -12.76 17.80
C LYS A 22 3.22 -12.28 17.53
N GLU A 23 3.45 -10.99 17.71
CA GLU A 23 4.78 -10.39 17.61
C GLU A 23 5.69 -10.91 18.74
N LEU A 24 6.84 -11.46 18.37
CA LEU A 24 7.86 -11.94 19.30
C LEU A 24 9.00 -10.93 19.45
N ILE A 25 9.43 -10.34 18.33
CA ILE A 25 10.44 -9.28 18.29
C ILE A 25 10.26 -8.45 17.04
N LYS A 26 10.59 -7.17 17.14
CA LYS A 26 10.61 -6.22 16.04
C LYS A 26 11.86 -5.37 16.12
N THR A 27 12.52 -5.15 14.99
CA THR A 27 13.69 -4.30 14.89
C THR A 27 13.61 -3.37 13.69
N ARG A 28 14.34 -2.28 13.74
CA ARG A 28 14.40 -1.30 12.65
C ARG A 28 15.81 -0.78 12.50
N ILE A 29 16.32 -0.86 11.28
CA ILE A 29 17.64 -0.37 10.91
C ILE A 29 17.53 0.69 9.82
N LYS A 30 18.60 1.49 9.63
CA LYS A 30 18.70 2.44 8.52
C LYS A 30 19.04 1.67 7.24
N THR A 31 18.26 1.88 6.18
CA THR A 31 18.56 1.29 4.86
C THR A 31 19.81 1.92 4.28
N GLN A 32 20.79 1.10 3.89
CA GLN A 32 21.94 1.52 3.14
C GLN A 32 21.55 1.76 1.67
N LYS A 33 21.86 2.94 1.14
CA LYS A 33 21.48 3.34 -0.23
C LYS A 33 22.42 2.76 -1.30
N ASN A 34 22.73 1.47 -1.18
CA ASN A 34 23.47 0.69 -2.17
C ASN A 34 23.03 -0.78 -2.08
N TYR A 35 23.27 -1.53 -3.15
CA TYR A 35 22.77 -2.89 -3.30
C TYR A 35 23.33 -3.86 -2.24
N GLN A 36 24.67 -3.90 -2.07
CA GLN A 36 25.29 -4.81 -1.11
C GLN A 36 24.89 -4.47 0.34
N GLY A 37 24.95 -3.21 0.71
CA GLY A 37 24.53 -2.78 2.05
C GLY A 37 23.05 -3.06 2.35
N THR A 38 22.18 -3.10 1.33
CA THR A 38 20.78 -3.54 1.51
C THR A 38 20.73 -5.04 1.83
N ILE A 39 21.47 -5.88 1.12
CA ILE A 39 21.57 -7.33 1.39
C ILE A 39 22.13 -7.57 2.79
N ASP A 40 23.26 -6.94 3.12
CA ASP A 40 23.92 -7.09 4.43
C ASP A 40 22.99 -6.68 5.59
N GLY A 41 22.21 -5.61 5.40
CA GLY A 41 21.22 -5.15 6.36
C GLY A 41 20.10 -6.19 6.59
N ILE A 42 19.56 -6.76 5.53
CA ILE A 42 18.53 -7.82 5.63
C ILE A 42 19.10 -9.03 6.36
N ILE A 43 20.29 -9.49 5.98
CA ILE A 43 20.95 -10.65 6.62
C ILE A 43 21.19 -10.38 8.11
N SER A 44 21.63 -9.17 8.48
CA SER A 44 21.86 -8.82 9.87
C SER A 44 20.60 -8.92 10.73
N VAL A 45 19.44 -8.48 10.19
CA VAL A 45 18.14 -8.59 10.88
C VAL A 45 17.71 -10.05 11.03
N VAL A 46 17.83 -10.85 9.97
CA VAL A 46 17.51 -12.29 10.02
C VAL A 46 18.40 -13.00 11.07
N SER A 47 19.71 -12.77 11.03
CA SER A 47 20.66 -13.37 11.96
C SER A 47 20.42 -12.97 13.41
N GLU A 48 20.02 -11.72 13.67
CA GLU A 48 19.64 -11.26 15.01
C GLU A 48 18.44 -12.03 15.55
N PHE A 49 17.41 -12.22 14.73
CA PHE A 49 16.21 -12.95 15.16
C PHE A 49 16.51 -14.43 15.40
N GLU A 50 17.25 -15.08 14.50
CA GLU A 50 17.58 -16.50 14.61
C GLU A 50 18.50 -16.81 15.78
N LYS A 51 19.39 -15.93 16.13
CA LYS A 51 20.24 -16.06 17.32
C LYS A 51 19.43 -16.19 18.61
N ASN A 52 18.28 -15.51 18.68
CA ASN A 52 17.44 -15.45 19.88
C ASN A 52 16.31 -16.49 19.88
N PHE A 53 15.82 -16.91 18.72
CA PHE A 53 14.59 -17.70 18.58
C PHE A 53 14.77 -19.00 17.76
N GLY A 54 15.94 -19.20 17.16
CA GLY A 54 16.19 -20.36 16.27
C GLY A 54 15.87 -20.08 14.81
N GLU A 55 16.31 -20.98 13.93
CA GLU A 55 16.17 -20.87 12.49
C GLU A 55 14.71 -20.94 12.03
N VAL A 56 14.41 -20.26 10.91
CA VAL A 56 13.14 -20.31 10.20
C VAL A 56 13.32 -20.90 8.81
N ASP A 57 12.28 -21.53 8.26
CA ASP A 57 12.34 -22.20 6.96
C ASP A 57 12.39 -21.22 5.77
N SER A 58 11.82 -20.03 5.93
CA SER A 58 11.75 -19.02 4.88
C SER A 58 11.68 -17.61 5.46
N VAL A 59 12.03 -16.63 4.61
CA VAL A 59 11.94 -15.20 4.93
C VAL A 59 11.06 -14.53 3.90
N GLY A 60 10.09 -13.74 4.37
CA GLY A 60 9.26 -12.90 3.51
C GLY A 60 9.77 -11.45 3.53
N ILE A 61 9.75 -10.80 2.36
CA ILE A 61 10.23 -9.43 2.20
C ILE A 61 9.25 -8.63 1.37
N GLY A 62 8.72 -7.56 1.97
CA GLY A 62 8.00 -6.50 1.28
C GLY A 62 9.00 -5.45 0.76
N MET A 63 8.82 -4.99 -0.46
CA MET A 63 9.71 -4.01 -1.05
C MET A 63 8.96 -3.08 -2.01
N PRO A 64 9.45 -1.84 -2.23
CA PRO A 64 8.90 -0.99 -3.28
C PRO A 64 9.20 -1.58 -4.66
N GLY A 65 8.25 -1.42 -5.59
CA GLY A 65 8.37 -1.97 -6.94
C GLY A 65 7.93 -3.44 -7.04
N ALA A 66 8.38 -4.14 -8.07
CA ALA A 66 7.99 -5.52 -8.36
C ALA A 66 9.12 -6.34 -8.96
N ILE A 67 8.96 -7.67 -8.96
CA ILE A 67 9.84 -8.57 -9.71
C ILE A 67 9.32 -8.70 -11.14
N SER A 68 10.19 -8.51 -12.12
CA SER A 68 9.86 -8.76 -13.52
C SER A 68 9.52 -10.22 -13.75
N ALA A 69 8.39 -10.48 -14.43
CA ALA A 69 7.96 -11.84 -14.74
C ALA A 69 8.94 -12.57 -15.70
N ASP A 70 9.61 -11.81 -16.57
CA ASP A 70 10.49 -12.38 -17.61
C ASP A 70 11.93 -12.57 -17.11
N SER A 71 12.49 -11.55 -16.45
CA SER A 71 13.91 -11.53 -16.05
C SER A 71 14.17 -11.93 -14.61
N ALA A 72 13.14 -12.00 -13.76
CA ALA A 72 13.25 -12.16 -12.30
C ALA A 72 14.05 -11.04 -11.59
N LEU A 73 14.32 -9.93 -12.28
CA LEU A 73 15.00 -8.77 -11.71
C LEU A 73 14.00 -7.77 -11.13
N ILE A 74 14.45 -6.96 -10.19
CA ILE A 74 13.63 -5.89 -9.60
C ILE A 74 13.35 -4.81 -10.66
N LYS A 75 12.10 -4.32 -10.71
CA LYS A 75 11.65 -3.21 -11.57
C LYS A 75 10.80 -2.21 -10.78
N ASN A 76 10.78 -0.97 -11.25
CA ASN A 76 9.93 0.11 -10.72
C ASN A 76 10.11 0.41 -9.23
N ALA A 77 11.27 0.07 -8.65
CA ALA A 77 11.56 0.40 -7.27
C ALA A 77 11.97 1.87 -7.12
N ASN A 78 11.40 2.57 -6.12
CA ASN A 78 11.85 3.91 -5.72
C ASN A 78 13.28 3.89 -5.18
N SER A 79 13.70 2.78 -4.58
CA SER A 79 15.08 2.48 -4.23
C SER A 79 15.85 2.09 -5.50
N ILE A 80 16.28 3.09 -6.27
CA ILE A 80 16.81 2.94 -7.64
C ILE A 80 17.99 1.95 -7.75
N TRP A 81 18.78 1.77 -6.69
CA TRP A 81 19.90 0.83 -6.64
C TRP A 81 19.49 -0.64 -6.67
N LEU A 82 18.20 -0.94 -6.49
CA LEU A 82 17.63 -2.29 -6.60
C LEU A 82 17.24 -2.64 -8.04
N ASN A 83 16.89 -1.64 -8.85
CA ASN A 83 16.37 -1.89 -10.20
C ASN A 83 17.42 -2.61 -11.07
N GLY A 84 16.95 -3.65 -11.77
CA GLY A 84 17.78 -4.52 -12.60
C GLY A 84 18.65 -5.51 -11.81
N LYS A 85 18.44 -5.65 -10.49
CA LYS A 85 19.21 -6.56 -9.63
C LYS A 85 18.43 -7.85 -9.31
N PRO A 86 19.12 -9.00 -9.17
CA PRO A 86 18.51 -10.29 -8.85
C PRO A 86 18.37 -10.50 -7.33
N LEU A 87 17.77 -9.55 -6.61
CA LEU A 87 17.74 -9.49 -5.14
C LEU A 87 17.28 -10.80 -4.50
N LYS A 88 16.23 -11.42 -5.04
CA LYS A 88 15.73 -12.71 -4.53
C LYS A 88 16.81 -13.78 -4.53
N LYS A 89 17.43 -13.98 -5.69
CA LYS A 89 18.46 -14.99 -5.90
C LYS A 89 19.67 -14.79 -4.99
N ASP A 90 20.11 -13.53 -4.86
CA ASP A 90 21.29 -13.21 -4.06
C ASP A 90 21.03 -13.41 -2.56
N LEU A 91 19.84 -13.07 -2.08
CA LEU A 91 19.42 -13.34 -0.70
C LEU A 91 19.24 -14.84 -0.44
N GLU A 92 18.63 -15.61 -1.36
CA GLU A 92 18.51 -17.08 -1.25
C GLU A 92 19.88 -17.73 -1.19
N ASN A 93 20.84 -17.26 -1.99
CA ASN A 93 22.22 -17.78 -1.97
C ASN A 93 22.94 -17.50 -0.64
N GLN A 94 22.73 -16.31 -0.04
CA GLN A 94 23.43 -15.96 1.20
C GLN A 94 22.75 -16.51 2.45
N LEU A 95 21.42 -16.56 2.48
CA LEU A 95 20.65 -17.10 3.58
C LEU A 95 20.50 -18.63 3.52
N GLN A 96 20.84 -19.28 2.40
CA GLN A 96 20.72 -20.72 2.14
C GLN A 96 19.30 -21.27 2.41
N ARG A 97 18.30 -20.44 2.10
CA ARG A 97 16.87 -20.75 2.27
C ARG A 97 15.99 -19.99 1.32
N LYS A 98 14.71 -20.38 1.29
CA LYS A 98 13.71 -19.73 0.44
C LYS A 98 13.45 -18.29 0.90
N VAL A 99 13.41 -17.34 -0.07
CA VAL A 99 13.02 -15.96 0.13
C VAL A 99 11.79 -15.65 -0.72
N ASN A 100 10.74 -15.15 -0.10
CA ASN A 100 9.54 -14.69 -0.78
C ASN A 100 9.57 -13.17 -0.86
N LEU A 101 9.63 -12.62 -2.07
CA LEU A 101 9.59 -11.17 -2.31
C LEU A 101 8.22 -10.77 -2.85
N GLU A 102 7.68 -9.68 -2.30
CA GLU A 102 6.42 -9.11 -2.78
C GLU A 102 6.45 -7.58 -2.70
N ASN A 103 5.54 -6.93 -3.42
CA ASN A 103 5.34 -5.49 -3.32
C ASN A 103 4.80 -5.10 -1.94
N ASP A 104 5.16 -3.91 -1.45
CA ASP A 104 4.77 -3.37 -0.15
C ASP A 104 3.24 -3.27 0.04
N ALA A 105 2.49 -2.81 -0.98
CA ALA A 105 1.04 -2.74 -0.92
C ALA A 105 0.38 -4.13 -0.89
N ASN A 106 0.95 -5.11 -1.58
CA ASN A 106 0.50 -6.50 -1.50
C ASN A 106 0.77 -7.09 -0.10
N CYS A 107 1.91 -6.77 0.51
CA CYS A 107 2.20 -7.17 1.89
C CYS A 107 1.21 -6.53 2.87
N PHE A 108 0.93 -5.23 2.73
CA PHE A 108 -0.10 -4.56 3.52
C PHE A 108 -1.45 -5.27 3.39
N ALA A 109 -1.93 -5.51 2.17
CA ALA A 109 -3.19 -6.18 1.93
C ALA A 109 -3.22 -7.60 2.52
N LEU A 110 -2.10 -8.34 2.46
CA LEU A 110 -1.99 -9.68 3.00
C LEU A 110 -2.09 -9.70 4.53
N SER A 111 -1.44 -8.77 5.23
CA SER A 111 -1.57 -8.68 6.69
C SER A 111 -3.01 -8.43 7.10
N GLU A 112 -3.68 -7.49 6.43
CA GLU A 112 -5.07 -7.17 6.74
C GLU A 112 -6.03 -8.32 6.43
N ALA A 113 -5.74 -9.15 5.42
CA ALA A 113 -6.54 -10.31 5.07
C ALA A 113 -6.33 -11.51 6.01
N VAL A 114 -5.11 -11.70 6.54
CA VAL A 114 -4.78 -12.88 7.36
C VAL A 114 -5.15 -12.67 8.82
N ASP A 115 -4.71 -11.57 9.41
CA ASP A 115 -4.89 -11.31 10.85
C ASP A 115 -5.35 -9.89 11.21
N GLY A 116 -5.71 -9.07 10.20
CA GLY A 116 -6.18 -7.70 10.37
C GLY A 116 -7.68 -7.51 10.14
N ALA A 117 -8.06 -6.33 9.63
CA ALA A 117 -9.45 -5.91 9.44
C ALA A 117 -10.23 -6.76 8.43
N GLY A 118 -9.56 -7.44 7.50
CA GLY A 118 -10.13 -8.33 6.50
C GLY A 118 -10.13 -9.81 6.90
N LYS A 119 -9.79 -10.13 8.14
CA LYS A 119 -9.74 -11.53 8.61
C LYS A 119 -11.08 -12.24 8.42
N GLY A 120 -11.04 -13.40 7.77
CA GLY A 120 -12.25 -14.20 7.47
C GLY A 120 -12.94 -13.83 6.16
N CYS A 121 -12.54 -12.78 5.47
CA CYS A 121 -13.02 -12.42 4.14
C CYS A 121 -12.31 -13.26 3.05
N SER A 122 -13.04 -13.59 2.00
CA SER A 122 -12.51 -14.35 0.85
C SER A 122 -11.74 -13.45 -0.10
N VAL A 123 -12.25 -12.24 -0.34
CA VAL A 123 -11.66 -11.24 -1.25
C VAL A 123 -11.44 -9.93 -0.49
N VAL A 124 -10.19 -9.54 -0.32
CA VAL A 124 -9.79 -8.30 0.35
C VAL A 124 -9.05 -7.42 -0.64
N PHE A 125 -9.45 -6.16 -0.73
CA PHE A 125 -8.70 -5.14 -1.44
C PHE A 125 -8.03 -4.20 -0.42
N GLY A 126 -6.72 -4.31 -0.26
CA GLY A 126 -5.93 -3.38 0.56
C GLY A 126 -5.54 -2.16 -0.27
N VAL A 127 -5.70 -0.98 0.31
CA VAL A 127 -5.44 0.32 -0.34
C VAL A 127 -4.48 1.11 0.51
N ILE A 128 -3.40 1.60 -0.07
CA ILE A 128 -2.49 2.54 0.59
C ILE A 128 -2.69 3.94 0.00
N LEU A 129 -3.07 4.88 0.84
CA LEU A 129 -3.27 6.31 0.54
C LEU A 129 -2.19 7.11 1.28
N GLY A 130 -0.99 7.15 0.72
CA GLY A 130 0.19 7.79 1.32
C GLY A 130 0.81 8.85 0.42
N THR A 131 2.13 8.81 0.26
CA THR A 131 2.88 9.64 -0.72
C THR A 131 2.48 9.28 -2.16
N GLY A 132 2.14 8.01 -2.40
CA GLY A 132 1.50 7.52 -3.61
C GLY A 132 0.19 6.82 -3.29
N VAL A 133 -0.40 6.18 -4.31
CA VAL A 133 -1.60 5.34 -4.19
C VAL A 133 -1.27 3.93 -4.66
N GLY A 134 -1.21 3.01 -3.72
CA GLY A 134 -1.01 1.59 -3.97
C GLY A 134 -2.25 0.75 -3.69
N GLY A 135 -2.22 -0.50 -4.12
CA GLY A 135 -3.25 -1.48 -3.77
C GLY A 135 -2.74 -2.90 -3.88
N GLY A 136 -3.36 -3.80 -3.11
CA GLY A 136 -3.12 -5.22 -3.17
C GLY A 136 -4.43 -5.99 -3.15
N ILE A 137 -4.50 -7.06 -3.93
CA ILE A 137 -5.68 -7.92 -4.03
C ILE A 137 -5.34 -9.26 -3.38
N ILE A 138 -6.13 -9.64 -2.39
CA ILE A 138 -6.00 -10.93 -1.72
C ILE A 138 -7.25 -11.76 -1.98
N VAL A 139 -7.04 -12.99 -2.45
CA VAL A 139 -8.11 -13.96 -2.68
C VAL A 139 -7.77 -15.23 -1.90
N ASN A 140 -8.66 -15.63 -0.98
CA ASN A 140 -8.47 -16.79 -0.11
C ASN A 140 -7.08 -16.77 0.59
N GLN A 141 -6.73 -15.65 1.21
CA GLN A 141 -5.48 -15.38 1.93
C GLN A 141 -4.21 -15.49 1.06
N LYS A 142 -4.34 -15.34 -0.26
CA LYS A 142 -3.21 -15.35 -1.20
C LYS A 142 -3.18 -14.09 -2.04
N VAL A 143 -1.99 -13.54 -2.24
CA VAL A 143 -1.79 -12.39 -3.12
C VAL A 143 -2.14 -12.77 -4.56
N LEU A 144 -3.03 -12.00 -5.17
CA LEU A 144 -3.31 -12.08 -6.60
C LEU A 144 -2.25 -11.27 -7.36
N GLN A 145 -1.16 -11.90 -7.76
CA GLN A 145 -0.08 -11.20 -8.47
C GLN A 145 -0.41 -10.82 -9.92
N GLY A 146 -1.28 -11.60 -10.57
CA GLY A 146 -1.55 -11.48 -12.01
C GLY A 146 -0.38 -11.89 -12.90
N ARG A 147 -0.63 -12.02 -14.20
CA ARG A 147 0.38 -12.44 -15.20
C ARG A 147 1.52 -11.42 -15.34
N ASN A 148 1.17 -10.13 -15.31
CA ASN A 148 2.13 -9.03 -15.50
C ASN A 148 2.77 -8.53 -14.19
N LYS A 149 2.38 -9.12 -13.06
CA LYS A 149 2.81 -8.68 -11.71
C LYS A 149 2.45 -7.21 -11.42
N ILE A 150 1.24 -6.80 -11.81
CA ILE A 150 0.71 -5.43 -11.65
C ILE A 150 -0.72 -5.41 -11.09
N SER A 151 -1.20 -6.51 -10.53
CA SER A 151 -2.49 -6.52 -9.83
C SER A 151 -2.48 -5.50 -8.71
N GLY A 152 -3.52 -4.69 -8.62
CA GLY A 152 -3.61 -3.66 -7.60
C GLY A 152 -3.01 -2.29 -7.98
N GLU A 153 -2.44 -2.12 -9.17
CA GLU A 153 -1.93 -0.83 -9.68
C GLU A 153 -3.05 0.17 -10.07
N TRP A 154 -4.07 0.25 -9.24
CA TRP A 154 -5.27 1.07 -9.46
C TRP A 154 -5.00 2.57 -9.41
N GLY A 155 -3.96 2.99 -8.67
CA GLY A 155 -3.54 4.39 -8.60
C GLY A 155 -3.17 5.00 -9.96
N HIS A 156 -2.82 4.17 -10.96
CA HIS A 156 -2.47 4.59 -12.31
C HIS A 156 -3.60 4.43 -13.34
N ILE A 157 -4.81 4.12 -12.88
CA ILE A 157 -6.03 4.22 -13.69
C ILE A 157 -6.51 5.68 -13.64
N THR A 158 -7.06 6.16 -14.76
CA THR A 158 -7.64 7.51 -14.81
C THR A 158 -8.86 7.60 -13.89
N LEU A 159 -8.97 8.63 -13.07
CA LEU A 159 -10.15 8.90 -12.24
C LEU A 159 -11.40 8.94 -13.13
N PRO A 160 -12.42 8.10 -12.85
CA PRO A 160 -13.63 8.08 -13.67
C PRO A 160 -14.44 9.38 -13.53
N ASN A 161 -15.21 9.69 -14.56
CA ASN A 161 -16.19 10.79 -14.57
C ASN A 161 -15.63 12.15 -14.13
N ARG A 162 -14.38 12.47 -14.51
CA ARG A 162 -13.78 13.76 -14.20
C ARG A 162 -14.61 14.92 -14.75
N THR A 163 -14.93 15.88 -13.89
CA THR A 163 -15.59 17.14 -14.27
C THR A 163 -14.65 18.04 -15.09
N GLU A 164 -15.21 19.04 -15.76
CA GLU A 164 -14.38 20.02 -16.50
C GLU A 164 -13.48 20.83 -15.57
N ASP A 165 -13.91 21.08 -14.32
CA ASP A 165 -13.07 21.75 -13.32
C ASP A 165 -11.90 20.85 -12.87
N GLU A 166 -12.12 19.56 -12.65
CA GLU A 166 -11.05 18.62 -12.32
C GLU A 166 -10.03 18.45 -13.45
N LYS A 167 -10.46 18.55 -14.70
CA LYS A 167 -9.56 18.54 -15.87
C LYS A 167 -8.67 19.78 -15.95
N LYS A 168 -9.09 20.93 -15.42
CA LYS A 168 -8.27 22.15 -15.37
C LYS A 168 -7.02 21.99 -14.49
N TYR A 169 -7.12 21.20 -13.41
CA TYR A 169 -6.01 20.93 -12.51
C TYR A 169 -5.21 19.69 -12.95
N ASN A 170 -4.85 19.64 -14.21
CA ASN A 170 -4.27 18.47 -14.86
C ASN A 170 -2.86 18.15 -14.35
N ILE A 171 -2.76 17.58 -13.13
CA ILE A 171 -1.51 17.18 -12.51
C ILE A 171 -0.99 15.95 -13.24
N LYS A 172 0.21 16.04 -13.82
CA LYS A 172 0.87 14.90 -14.46
C LYS A 172 1.34 13.90 -13.41
N CYS A 173 0.95 12.64 -13.59
CA CYS A 173 1.48 11.54 -12.80
C CYS A 173 2.92 11.21 -13.24
N TYR A 174 3.75 10.69 -12.33
CA TYR A 174 5.10 10.24 -12.66
C TYR A 174 5.11 9.10 -13.71
N CYS A 175 4.02 8.36 -13.86
CA CYS A 175 3.83 7.38 -14.94
C CYS A 175 3.64 8.02 -16.33
N LYS A 176 3.73 9.35 -16.44
CA LYS A 176 3.59 10.20 -17.63
C LYS A 176 2.15 10.33 -18.17
N LYS A 177 1.16 9.71 -17.53
CA LYS A 177 -0.26 9.86 -17.84
C LYS A 177 -0.85 11.04 -17.08
N GLU A 178 -2.04 11.49 -17.50
CA GLU A 178 -2.80 12.54 -16.86
C GLU A 178 -4.06 11.99 -16.21
N GLY A 179 -4.43 12.58 -15.06
CA GLY A 179 -5.66 12.23 -14.36
C GLY A 179 -5.66 10.86 -13.68
N CYS A 180 -4.48 10.30 -13.39
CA CYS A 180 -4.38 9.09 -12.59
C CYS A 180 -4.98 9.31 -11.19
N MET A 181 -5.64 8.29 -10.62
CA MET A 181 -6.22 8.36 -9.27
C MET A 181 -5.21 8.82 -8.23
N GLU A 182 -3.93 8.46 -8.38
CA GLU A 182 -2.86 8.89 -7.49
C GLU A 182 -2.74 10.42 -7.39
N THR A 183 -2.97 11.15 -8.48
CA THR A 183 -2.89 12.62 -8.48
C THR A 183 -4.06 13.29 -7.75
N TYR A 184 -5.07 12.52 -7.35
CA TYR A 184 -6.22 12.98 -6.55
C TYR A 184 -6.21 12.41 -5.13
N LEU A 185 -5.77 11.16 -4.96
CA LEU A 185 -5.98 10.39 -3.74
C LEU A 185 -4.72 10.26 -2.87
N SER A 186 -3.52 10.53 -3.39
CA SER A 186 -2.33 10.63 -2.53
C SER A 186 -2.35 11.92 -1.72
N GLY A 187 -1.66 11.94 -0.57
CA GLY A 187 -1.51 13.16 0.24
C GLY A 187 -0.95 14.34 -0.57
N PRO A 188 0.16 14.18 -1.32
CA PRO A 188 0.67 15.22 -2.20
C PRO A 188 -0.30 15.62 -3.32
N GLY A 189 -1.04 14.68 -3.90
CA GLY A 189 -2.05 14.95 -4.93
C GLY A 189 -3.19 15.81 -4.38
N PHE A 190 -3.75 15.43 -3.23
CA PHE A 190 -4.76 16.18 -2.50
C PHE A 190 -4.30 17.61 -2.20
N ALA A 191 -3.11 17.76 -1.62
CA ALA A 191 -2.54 19.07 -1.31
C ALA A 191 -2.31 19.91 -2.57
N SER A 192 -1.83 19.32 -3.67
CA SER A 192 -1.60 20.03 -4.92
C SER A 192 -2.88 20.62 -5.52
N ILE A 193 -3.97 19.85 -5.52
CA ILE A 193 -5.28 20.32 -6.00
C ILE A 193 -5.79 21.47 -5.13
N TYR A 194 -5.72 21.33 -3.81
CA TYR A 194 -6.11 22.37 -2.86
C TYR A 194 -5.32 23.67 -3.11
N ASN A 195 -4.00 23.55 -3.19
CA ASN A 195 -3.12 24.70 -3.39
C ASN A 195 -3.36 25.42 -4.72
N LEU A 196 -3.62 24.69 -5.81
CA LEU A 196 -3.99 25.26 -7.10
C LEU A 196 -5.34 26.00 -7.04
N LYS A 197 -6.33 25.42 -6.33
CA LYS A 197 -7.66 26.06 -6.16
C LYS A 197 -7.59 27.34 -5.33
N HIS A 198 -6.74 27.38 -4.31
CA HIS A 198 -6.78 28.45 -3.30
C HIS A 198 -5.56 29.36 -3.29
N ASN A 199 -4.59 29.14 -4.22
CA ASN A 199 -3.31 29.85 -4.29
C ASN A 199 -2.56 29.84 -2.94
N THR A 200 -2.39 28.63 -2.39
CA THR A 200 -1.70 28.38 -1.10
C THR A 200 -0.52 27.41 -1.31
N ASN A 201 0.21 27.12 -0.24
CA ASN A 201 1.30 26.15 -0.23
C ASN A 201 1.28 25.35 1.07
N LEU A 202 0.18 24.63 1.30
CA LEU A 202 -0.04 23.79 2.47
C LEU A 202 0.24 22.33 2.13
N ASP A 203 0.65 21.52 3.11
CA ASP A 203 0.67 20.09 2.96
C ASP A 203 -0.70 19.47 3.28
N SER A 204 -0.86 18.15 3.06
CA SER A 204 -2.14 17.48 3.30
C SER A 204 -2.55 17.48 4.78
N HIS A 205 -1.59 17.46 5.68
CA HIS A 205 -1.85 17.47 7.12
C HIS A 205 -2.38 18.83 7.57
N ASP A 206 -1.78 19.93 7.10
CA ASP A 206 -2.25 21.30 7.39
C ASP A 206 -3.68 21.52 6.89
N ILE A 207 -3.99 21.05 5.67
CA ILE A 207 -5.34 21.15 5.09
C ILE A 207 -6.35 20.34 5.93
N ILE A 208 -6.02 19.12 6.30
CA ILE A 208 -6.88 18.24 7.10
C ILE A 208 -7.13 18.85 8.48
N ASN A 209 -6.10 19.43 9.12
CA ASN A 209 -6.22 20.08 10.41
C ASN A 209 -7.13 21.33 10.40
N GLY A 210 -7.33 21.94 9.24
CA GLY A 210 -8.31 23.02 9.06
C GLY A 210 -9.75 22.56 9.26
N TYR A 211 -10.06 21.28 9.02
CA TYR A 211 -11.39 20.71 9.23
C TYR A 211 -11.66 20.48 10.74
N PRO A 212 -12.89 20.75 11.26
CA PRO A 212 -14.07 21.27 10.54
C PRO A 212 -14.18 22.81 10.49
N GLY A 213 -13.22 23.54 11.04
CA GLY A 213 -13.32 24.98 11.24
C GLY A 213 -13.17 25.83 9.96
N ASP A 214 -12.42 25.35 8.96
CA ASP A 214 -12.23 26.04 7.68
C ASP A 214 -13.12 25.44 6.58
N GLN A 215 -13.96 26.28 5.98
CA GLN A 215 -14.87 25.87 4.92
C GLN A 215 -14.15 25.33 3.68
N LYS A 216 -12.95 25.82 3.35
CA LYS A 216 -12.18 25.35 2.19
C LYS A 216 -11.65 23.94 2.44
N SER A 217 -11.14 23.67 3.64
CA SER A 217 -10.70 22.34 4.06
C SER A 217 -11.85 21.34 4.08
N PHE A 218 -13.03 21.76 4.55
CA PHE A 218 -14.23 20.93 4.49
C PHE A 218 -14.60 20.54 3.06
N LEU A 219 -14.68 21.50 2.14
CA LEU A 219 -15.02 21.25 0.74
C LEU A 219 -13.95 20.38 0.05
N ALA A 220 -12.69 20.54 0.39
CA ALA A 220 -11.62 19.70 -0.13
C ALA A 220 -11.75 18.23 0.32
N LEU A 221 -12.15 17.97 1.57
CA LEU A 221 -12.42 16.62 2.06
C LEU A 221 -13.67 16.02 1.41
N GLU A 222 -14.72 16.83 1.15
CA GLU A 222 -15.89 16.41 0.37
C GLU A 222 -15.49 15.93 -1.04
N ASP A 223 -14.69 16.73 -1.74
CA ASP A 223 -14.14 16.36 -3.06
C ASP A 223 -13.29 15.09 -2.96
N TYR A 224 -12.44 14.97 -1.93
CA TYR A 224 -11.57 13.81 -1.72
C TYR A 224 -12.36 12.52 -1.54
N VAL A 225 -13.40 12.53 -0.70
CA VAL A 225 -14.27 11.36 -0.49
C VAL A 225 -15.01 10.98 -1.76
N ASP A 226 -15.44 11.97 -2.56
CA ASP A 226 -16.06 11.71 -3.86
C ASP A 226 -15.07 11.09 -4.87
N HIS A 227 -13.85 11.61 -4.96
CA HIS A 227 -12.79 11.03 -5.78
C HIS A 227 -12.48 9.58 -5.36
N LEU A 228 -12.40 9.33 -4.06
CA LEU A 228 -12.15 7.99 -3.52
C LEU A 228 -13.30 7.04 -3.87
N ALA A 229 -14.56 7.46 -3.70
CA ALA A 229 -15.72 6.65 -4.04
C ALA A 229 -15.77 6.29 -5.53
N ARG A 230 -15.48 7.25 -6.42
CA ARG A 230 -15.39 7.00 -7.87
C ARG A 230 -14.27 6.01 -8.20
N GLY A 231 -13.11 6.15 -7.58
CA GLY A 231 -12.00 5.22 -7.76
C GLY A 231 -12.32 3.81 -7.26
N LEU A 232 -12.85 3.70 -6.04
CA LEU A 232 -13.20 2.41 -5.44
C LEU A 232 -14.34 1.72 -6.17
N SER A 233 -15.29 2.47 -6.75
CA SER A 233 -16.39 1.87 -7.52
C SER A 233 -15.91 1.09 -8.74
N VAL A 234 -14.79 1.48 -9.37
CA VAL A 234 -14.17 0.70 -10.45
C VAL A 234 -13.70 -0.66 -9.94
N VAL A 235 -13.07 -0.67 -8.78
CA VAL A 235 -12.60 -1.92 -8.15
C VAL A 235 -13.78 -2.80 -7.73
N ILE A 236 -14.81 -2.22 -7.10
CA ILE A 236 -16.00 -2.96 -6.68
C ILE A 236 -16.72 -3.54 -7.90
N ASN A 237 -16.93 -2.76 -8.96
CA ASN A 237 -17.62 -3.24 -10.17
C ASN A 237 -16.86 -4.34 -10.96
N ILE A 238 -15.55 -4.52 -10.71
CA ILE A 238 -14.72 -5.52 -11.41
C ILE A 238 -14.40 -6.72 -10.51
N LEU A 239 -14.09 -6.48 -9.23
CA LEU A 239 -13.57 -7.48 -8.31
C LEU A 239 -14.61 -7.96 -7.31
N ASP A 240 -15.59 -7.11 -6.97
CA ASP A 240 -16.63 -7.34 -5.96
C ASP A 240 -16.06 -7.86 -4.61
N PRO A 241 -15.15 -7.11 -3.97
CA PRO A 241 -14.49 -7.57 -2.77
C PRO A 241 -15.43 -7.55 -1.56
N ASP A 242 -15.24 -8.48 -0.61
CA ASP A 242 -15.98 -8.49 0.65
C ASP A 242 -15.69 -7.23 1.48
N ILE A 243 -14.43 -6.76 1.41
CA ILE A 243 -13.95 -5.63 2.21
C ILE A 243 -12.83 -4.88 1.49
N ILE A 244 -12.80 -3.57 1.70
CA ILE A 244 -11.71 -2.68 1.30
C ILE A 244 -11.07 -2.12 2.57
N VAL A 245 -9.77 -2.32 2.74
CA VAL A 245 -9.02 -1.85 3.91
C VAL A 245 -8.12 -0.70 3.52
N LEU A 246 -8.30 0.46 4.13
CA LEU A 246 -7.50 1.66 3.86
C LEU A 246 -6.32 1.77 4.82
N GLY A 247 -5.14 2.02 4.27
CA GLY A 247 -3.91 2.33 4.98
C GLY A 247 -3.22 3.58 4.40
N GLY A 248 -2.08 3.94 4.98
CA GLY A 248 -1.36 5.17 4.64
C GLY A 248 -1.89 6.41 5.38
N GLY A 249 -1.20 7.54 5.26
CA GLY A 249 -1.48 8.74 6.04
C GLY A 249 -2.91 9.28 5.89
N MET A 250 -3.45 9.27 4.66
CA MET A 250 -4.81 9.74 4.41
C MET A 250 -5.89 8.85 5.03
N SER A 251 -5.61 7.57 5.29
CA SER A 251 -6.55 6.65 5.96
C SER A 251 -6.83 7.02 7.42
N ASN A 252 -6.09 7.97 8.00
CA ASN A 252 -6.33 8.45 9.36
C ASN A 252 -7.42 9.54 9.46
N VAL A 253 -7.98 9.95 8.34
CA VAL A 253 -9.04 10.97 8.28
C VAL A 253 -10.39 10.30 8.51
N ASP A 254 -10.96 10.45 9.71
CA ASP A 254 -12.21 9.78 10.11
C ASP A 254 -13.40 10.19 9.22
N TYR A 255 -13.40 11.42 8.72
CA TYR A 255 -14.39 11.91 7.77
C TYR A 255 -14.60 11.00 6.54
N ILE A 256 -13.58 10.27 6.11
CA ILE A 256 -13.67 9.31 5.02
C ILE A 256 -14.68 8.21 5.37
N TYR A 257 -14.55 7.60 6.55
CA TYR A 257 -15.37 6.45 6.96
C TYR A 257 -16.82 6.82 7.23
N ASP A 258 -17.05 8.05 7.71
CA ASP A 258 -18.40 8.58 7.96
C ASP A 258 -19.19 8.79 6.65
N ASN A 259 -18.50 9.03 5.51
CA ASN A 259 -19.16 9.48 4.30
C ASN A 259 -18.99 8.55 3.09
N ILE A 260 -17.97 7.67 3.07
CA ILE A 260 -17.61 6.89 1.88
C ILE A 260 -18.71 5.94 1.43
N ASN A 261 -19.41 5.28 2.37
CA ASN A 261 -20.43 4.29 2.03
C ASN A 261 -21.63 4.90 1.30
N ASP A 262 -22.05 6.10 1.68
CA ASP A 262 -23.12 6.82 1.00
C ASP A 262 -22.69 7.34 -0.38
N ARG A 263 -21.41 7.72 -0.53
CA ARG A 263 -20.86 8.12 -1.83
C ARG A 263 -20.76 6.93 -2.80
N LEU A 264 -20.36 5.75 -2.34
CA LEU A 264 -20.27 4.54 -3.14
C LEU A 264 -21.59 4.15 -3.79
N LYS A 265 -22.73 4.32 -3.09
CA LYS A 265 -24.06 4.06 -3.63
C LYS A 265 -24.38 4.77 -4.95
N LYS A 266 -23.70 5.89 -5.23
CA LYS A 266 -23.88 6.67 -6.47
C LYS A 266 -23.17 6.07 -7.67
N TYR A 267 -22.16 5.23 -7.46
CA TYR A 267 -21.20 4.83 -8.49
C TYR A 267 -21.12 3.32 -8.71
N VAL A 268 -21.49 2.52 -7.72
CA VAL A 268 -21.46 1.06 -7.81
C VAL A 268 -22.72 0.56 -8.50
N PHE A 269 -22.56 -0.39 -9.44
CA PHE A 269 -23.65 -0.96 -10.22
C PHE A 269 -24.37 -2.07 -9.43
N THR A 270 -25.06 -1.69 -8.38
CA THR A 270 -25.89 -2.57 -7.55
C THR A 270 -27.01 -1.79 -6.88
N ASP A 271 -28.08 -2.46 -6.49
CA ASP A 271 -29.16 -1.91 -5.66
C ASP A 271 -28.70 -1.71 -4.20
N THR A 272 -27.80 -2.57 -3.71
CA THR A 272 -27.24 -2.47 -2.37
C THR A 272 -25.75 -2.85 -2.37
N CYS A 273 -24.90 -1.90 -2.01
CA CYS A 273 -23.46 -2.14 -1.87
C CYS A 273 -23.15 -2.70 -0.47
N HIS A 274 -22.72 -3.96 -0.41
CA HIS A 274 -22.33 -4.65 0.83
C HIS A 274 -20.84 -4.59 1.12
N THR A 275 -20.01 -4.21 0.15
CA THR A 275 -18.56 -4.03 0.35
C THR A 275 -18.31 -2.97 1.42
N LYS A 276 -17.60 -3.33 2.48
CA LYS A 276 -17.25 -2.42 3.57
C LYS A 276 -15.93 -1.73 3.29
N VAL A 277 -15.85 -0.44 3.56
CA VAL A 277 -14.60 0.32 3.57
C VAL A 277 -14.22 0.59 5.02
N VAL A 278 -13.07 0.09 5.45
CA VAL A 278 -12.63 0.15 6.85
C VAL A 278 -11.19 0.63 6.98
N LYS A 279 -10.84 1.12 8.16
CA LYS A 279 -9.47 1.48 8.53
C LYS A 279 -8.63 0.22 8.77
N ASN A 280 -7.35 0.28 8.46
CA ASN A 280 -6.40 -0.79 8.75
C ASN A 280 -6.31 -1.10 10.25
N PHE A 281 -6.03 -2.36 10.56
CA PHE A 281 -5.91 -2.83 11.94
C PHE A 281 -4.48 -2.69 12.47
N HIS A 282 -3.46 -2.94 11.63
CA HIS A 282 -2.07 -3.01 12.06
C HIS A 282 -1.32 -1.68 12.00
N GLY A 283 -1.97 -0.58 11.53
CA GLY A 283 -1.31 0.72 11.39
C GLY A 283 -0.07 0.64 10.49
N ASP A 284 1.02 1.27 10.91
CA ASP A 284 2.28 1.31 10.16
C ASP A 284 2.99 -0.06 10.06
N SER A 285 2.57 -1.06 10.85
CA SER A 285 3.19 -2.40 10.84
C SER A 285 2.59 -3.35 9.81
N GLY A 286 1.56 -2.93 9.05
CA GLY A 286 0.89 -3.78 8.06
C GLY A 286 1.83 -4.36 7.03
N GLY A 287 2.76 -3.56 6.48
CA GLY A 287 3.73 -4.01 5.47
C GLY A 287 4.65 -5.13 5.96
N VAL A 288 5.31 -4.91 7.11
CA VAL A 288 6.26 -5.90 7.66
C VAL A 288 5.56 -7.18 8.14
N ARG A 289 4.33 -7.08 8.69
CA ARG A 289 3.53 -8.26 9.05
C ARG A 289 3.14 -9.08 7.83
N GLY A 290 2.66 -8.40 6.78
CA GLY A 290 2.32 -9.08 5.53
C GLY A 290 3.51 -9.75 4.87
N ALA A 291 4.71 -9.16 4.97
CA ALA A 291 5.93 -9.81 4.56
C ALA A 291 6.14 -11.14 5.34
N ALA A 292 5.93 -11.15 6.66
CA ALA A 292 6.02 -12.39 7.45
C ALA A 292 5.00 -13.46 7.00
N TRP A 293 3.81 -13.06 6.58
CA TRP A 293 2.79 -13.98 6.07
C TRP A 293 3.06 -14.54 4.67
N LEU A 294 4.07 -14.03 3.95
CA LEU A 294 4.55 -14.61 2.69
C LEU A 294 5.37 -15.89 2.91
N SER A 295 5.87 -16.12 4.11
CA SER A 295 6.77 -17.21 4.49
C SER A 295 6.01 -18.47 4.97
#